data_cd2aa96df7ec5f9a67c4b0b48e9af343
#
_entry.id   cd2aa96df7ec5f9a67c4b0b48e9af343
#
_cell.length_a   1.000
_cell.length_b   1.000
_cell.length_c   1.000
_cell.angle_alpha   90.00
_cell.angle_beta   90.00
_cell.angle_gamma   90.00
#
_symmetry.space_group_name_H-M   'P 1'
#
loop_
_entity.id
_entity.type
_entity.pdbx_description
1 polymer ?
#
loop_
_entity_poly.entity_id
_entity_poly.type
_entity_poly.pdbx_seq_one_letter_code
_entity_poly.pdbx_strand_id
1 'polypeptide(L)'
;MMFRNTLRRGLTITLLGLALATPLTQAADPVSLTLYNGQHKEVGDAVAKAFEAKTGIHVNVRKGSSNQLASQVVEEGDRSPADVIYTEESPPLNKLGEQGLLAQTDAATLAVLPKDYVAGNGTWIGITARVRVVAFNPKLIDEKDLPKSVMEFSDPKWQGKVGFVPTSGAFQEQAVAIIKVHGMDAAEEWLTGLRAFGKTYSNNMVALKAVENGEVATVLVNNYYWFALQREKGQLDSKLHYFTGGDVGGLITVSSAAVLKSSKHPKEAQQFLAYMASEEGQRVITQTTAEYPLHKGMESDRGLKPFSELEAPKVTPADLGNAEEALDLERDVGLN
;
A
#
# COMPACT_ATOMS: atom_id res chain seq x y z
N MET A 1 -56.29 72.16 64.77
CA MET A 1 -55.43 71.10 65.37
C MET A 1 -54.56 70.54 64.21
N MET A 2 -53.28 70.86 64.24
CA MET A 2 -52.31 70.57 63.17
C MET A 2 -51.82 69.15 63.24
N PHE A 3 -51.68 68.47 62.07
CA PHE A 3 -50.82 67.31 61.94
C PHE A 3 -49.93 67.52 60.69
N ARG A 4 -48.60 67.53 60.90
CA ARG A 4 -47.55 67.67 59.92
C ARG A 4 -47.26 66.29 59.32
N ASN A 5 -47.29 66.26 57.98
CA ASN A 5 -46.84 65.10 57.23
C ASN A 5 -45.39 65.36 56.75
N THR A 6 -44.48 64.50 57.20
CA THR A 6 -43.09 64.50 56.74
C THR A 6 -42.93 63.50 55.58
N LEU A 7 -42.56 64.04 54.41
CA LEU A 7 -42.13 63.17 53.26
C LEU A 7 -40.77 62.54 53.50
N ARG A 8 -40.70 61.27 53.44
CA ARG A 8 -39.44 60.53 53.26
C ARG A 8 -39.22 60.24 51.78
N ARG A 9 -38.15 60.79 51.21
CA ARG A 9 -37.65 60.50 49.87
C ARG A 9 -36.82 59.20 49.97
N GLY A 10 -37.29 58.12 49.35
CA GLY A 10 -36.55 56.89 49.13
C GLY A 10 -35.67 57.00 47.89
N LEU A 11 -34.38 56.84 48.05
CA LEU A 11 -33.39 56.83 46.98
C LEU A 11 -33.29 55.39 46.42
N THR A 12 -33.84 55.16 45.23
CA THR A 12 -33.74 53.85 44.54
C THR A 12 -32.43 53.83 43.74
N ILE A 13 -31.45 53.04 44.24
CA ILE A 13 -30.21 52.78 43.50
C ILE A 13 -30.48 51.59 42.55
N THR A 14 -30.52 51.89 41.24
CA THR A 14 -30.59 50.87 40.18
C THR A 14 -29.15 50.36 39.87
N LEU A 15 -28.85 49.15 40.35
CA LEU A 15 -27.62 48.45 39.94
C LEU A 15 -27.78 47.94 38.49
N LEU A 16 -27.09 48.57 37.53
CA LEU A 16 -26.94 48.07 36.18
C LEU A 16 -25.94 46.93 36.23
N GLY A 17 -26.41 45.65 36.21
CA GLY A 17 -25.57 44.50 36.04
C GLY A 17 -25.03 44.38 34.60
N LEU A 18 -23.75 44.67 34.39
CA LEU A 18 -23.07 44.44 33.14
C LEU A 18 -22.81 42.92 33.01
N ALA A 19 -23.70 42.21 32.31
CA ALA A 19 -23.45 40.80 31.95
C ALA A 19 -22.34 40.75 30.90
N LEU A 20 -21.12 40.36 31.31
CA LEU A 20 -20.03 39.96 30.44
C LEU A 20 -20.44 38.66 29.71
N ALA A 21 -20.98 38.77 28.51
CA ALA A 21 -21.17 37.67 27.60
C ALA A 21 -19.79 37.21 27.13
N THR A 22 -19.24 36.16 27.77
CA THR A 22 -18.10 35.41 27.24
C THR A 22 -18.55 34.73 25.94
N PRO A 23 -17.87 34.96 24.80
CA PRO A 23 -18.19 34.23 23.59
C PRO A 23 -17.94 32.73 23.88
N LEU A 24 -18.98 31.92 23.81
CA LEU A 24 -18.84 30.47 23.69
C LEU A 24 -18.08 30.22 22.37
N THR A 25 -16.80 29.95 22.47
CA THR A 25 -16.03 29.38 21.37
C THR A 25 -16.67 28.02 21.12
N GLN A 26 -17.50 27.93 20.08
CA GLN A 26 -18.00 26.69 19.56
C GLN A 26 -16.77 25.86 19.16
N ALA A 27 -16.45 24.83 19.95
CA ALA A 27 -15.41 23.88 19.57
C ALA A 27 -15.80 23.34 18.19
N ALA A 28 -14.94 23.55 17.21
CA ALA A 28 -15.13 22.93 15.89
C ALA A 28 -15.26 21.40 16.10
N ASP A 29 -16.17 20.81 15.34
CA ASP A 29 -16.31 19.33 15.38
C ASP A 29 -14.93 18.69 15.16
N PRO A 30 -14.59 17.65 15.93
CA PRO A 30 -13.30 17.00 15.80
C PRO A 30 -13.12 16.49 14.37
N VAL A 31 -12.01 16.88 13.73
CA VAL A 31 -11.68 16.45 12.38
C VAL A 31 -11.56 14.93 12.35
N SER A 32 -12.20 14.31 11.37
CA SER A 32 -12.11 12.87 11.11
C SER A 32 -11.75 12.64 9.66
N LEU A 33 -10.73 11.81 9.40
CA LEU A 33 -10.31 11.43 8.06
C LEU A 33 -10.99 10.14 7.61
N THR A 34 -11.15 9.98 6.30
CA THR A 34 -11.56 8.72 5.66
C THR A 34 -10.39 8.16 4.85
N LEU A 35 -9.92 6.98 5.25
CA LEU A 35 -8.91 6.20 4.54
C LEU A 35 -9.57 5.13 3.67
N TYR A 36 -9.36 5.19 2.35
CA TYR A 36 -9.63 4.08 1.44
C TYR A 36 -8.43 3.12 1.48
N ASN A 37 -8.61 1.98 2.15
CA ASN A 37 -7.54 1.03 2.42
C ASN A 37 -7.62 -0.19 1.51
N GLY A 38 -6.80 -0.24 0.47
CA GLY A 38 -6.55 -1.40 -0.40
C GLY A 38 -5.42 -2.31 0.10
N GLN A 39 -4.68 -1.88 1.14
CA GLN A 39 -3.65 -2.69 1.78
C GLN A 39 -4.29 -3.69 2.77
N HIS A 40 -3.52 -4.68 3.22
CA HIS A 40 -3.96 -5.64 4.23
C HIS A 40 -4.65 -4.96 5.40
N LYS A 41 -5.76 -5.57 5.85
CA LYS A 41 -6.62 -5.00 6.90
C LYS A 41 -5.84 -4.58 8.14
N GLU A 42 -4.96 -5.47 8.60
CA GLU A 42 -4.19 -5.30 9.83
C GLU A 42 -3.24 -4.11 9.76
N VAL A 43 -2.70 -3.84 8.57
CA VAL A 43 -1.78 -2.71 8.31
C VAL A 43 -2.53 -1.39 8.35
N GLY A 44 -3.64 -1.29 7.60
CA GLY A 44 -4.45 -0.08 7.57
C GLY A 44 -5.03 0.27 8.95
N ASP A 45 -5.55 -0.74 9.67
CA ASP A 45 -6.09 -0.55 11.02
C ASP A 45 -5.00 -0.15 12.03
N ALA A 46 -3.80 -0.74 11.94
CA ALA A 46 -2.70 -0.42 12.85
C ALA A 46 -2.18 1.01 12.68
N VAL A 47 -1.95 1.45 11.43
CA VAL A 47 -1.44 2.80 11.15
C VAL A 47 -2.48 3.87 11.48
N ALA A 48 -3.76 3.63 11.19
CA ALA A 48 -4.87 4.53 11.55
C ALA A 48 -4.96 4.72 13.07
N LYS A 49 -4.97 3.61 13.82
CA LYS A 49 -5.01 3.63 15.28
C LYS A 49 -3.81 4.34 15.91
N ALA A 50 -2.61 4.10 15.39
CA ALA A 50 -1.39 4.73 15.90
C ALA A 50 -1.37 6.24 15.63
N PHE A 51 -1.82 6.67 14.44
CA PHE A 51 -1.99 8.08 14.11
C PHE A 51 -3.01 8.78 15.01
N GLU A 52 -4.18 8.16 15.23
CA GLU A 52 -5.22 8.67 16.14
C GLU A 52 -4.67 8.82 17.56
N ALA A 53 -3.95 7.82 18.07
CA ALA A 53 -3.36 7.89 19.41
C ALA A 53 -2.35 9.04 19.55
N LYS A 54 -1.63 9.37 18.48
CA LYS A 54 -0.63 10.44 18.47
C LYS A 54 -1.24 11.84 18.32
N THR A 55 -2.30 11.97 17.52
CA THR A 55 -2.79 13.29 17.07
C THR A 55 -4.17 13.65 17.60
N GLY A 56 -4.94 12.66 18.06
CA GLY A 56 -6.37 12.80 18.37
C GLY A 56 -7.29 12.87 17.14
N ILE A 57 -6.74 12.77 15.92
CA ILE A 57 -7.52 12.77 14.67
C ILE A 57 -7.98 11.36 14.39
N HIS A 58 -9.30 11.16 14.39
CA HIS A 58 -9.90 9.86 14.06
C HIS A 58 -9.75 9.53 12.57
N VAL A 59 -9.50 8.24 12.25
CA VAL A 59 -9.38 7.75 10.86
C VAL A 59 -10.38 6.64 10.60
N ASN A 60 -11.41 6.93 9.83
CA ASN A 60 -12.38 5.94 9.36
C ASN A 60 -11.79 5.11 8.22
N VAL A 61 -11.60 3.81 8.44
CA VAL A 61 -11.00 2.90 7.45
C VAL A 61 -12.08 2.20 6.64
N ARG A 62 -12.14 2.48 5.33
CA ARG A 62 -12.93 1.73 4.34
C ARG A 62 -12.05 0.76 3.57
N LYS A 63 -12.43 -0.51 3.53
CA LYS A 63 -11.66 -1.59 2.93
C LYS A 63 -12.21 -1.98 1.57
N GLY A 64 -11.31 -2.36 0.67
CA GLY A 64 -11.60 -2.90 -0.65
C GLY A 64 -10.31 -3.40 -1.28
N SER A 65 -10.35 -3.93 -2.50
CA SER A 65 -9.12 -4.14 -3.27
C SER A 65 -8.62 -2.79 -3.81
N SER A 66 -7.31 -2.67 -4.05
CA SER A 66 -6.69 -1.44 -4.58
C SER A 66 -7.40 -0.93 -5.84
N ASN A 67 -7.63 -1.83 -6.81
CA ASN A 67 -8.31 -1.49 -8.07
C ASN A 67 -9.77 -1.08 -7.86
N GLN A 68 -10.50 -1.76 -6.99
CA GLN A 68 -11.89 -1.42 -6.67
C GLN A 68 -11.99 -0.02 -6.06
N LEU A 69 -11.14 0.29 -5.07
CA LEU A 69 -11.14 1.59 -4.41
C LEU A 69 -10.70 2.72 -5.35
N ALA A 70 -9.71 2.46 -6.22
CA ALA A 70 -9.31 3.43 -7.23
C ALA A 70 -10.44 3.71 -8.23
N SER A 71 -11.13 2.67 -8.71
CA SER A 71 -12.32 2.84 -9.58
C SER A 71 -13.43 3.61 -8.88
N GLN A 72 -13.66 3.35 -7.59
CA GLN A 72 -14.63 4.08 -6.78
C GLN A 72 -14.26 5.57 -6.68
N VAL A 73 -12.98 5.92 -6.47
CA VAL A 73 -12.51 7.32 -6.47
C VAL A 73 -12.79 8.00 -7.83
N VAL A 74 -12.56 7.28 -8.94
CA VAL A 74 -12.87 7.81 -10.30
C VAL A 74 -14.36 8.10 -10.44
N GLU A 75 -15.23 7.19 -10.01
CA GLU A 75 -16.70 7.35 -10.09
C GLU A 75 -17.22 8.47 -9.18
N GLU A 76 -16.65 8.60 -7.99
CA GLU A 76 -17.01 9.63 -7.00
C GLU A 76 -16.52 11.02 -7.42
N GLY A 77 -15.36 11.12 -8.07
CA GLY A 77 -14.71 12.37 -8.48
C GLY A 77 -14.57 13.36 -7.32
N ASP A 78 -14.97 14.63 -7.53
CA ASP A 78 -14.90 15.68 -6.50
C ASP A 78 -15.83 15.46 -5.30
N ARG A 79 -16.71 14.47 -5.37
CA ARG A 79 -17.63 14.08 -4.29
C ARG A 79 -17.10 12.95 -3.43
N SER A 80 -15.93 12.44 -3.71
CA SER A 80 -15.35 11.35 -2.92
C SER A 80 -15.27 11.76 -1.46
N PRO A 81 -15.76 10.91 -0.53
CA PRO A 81 -15.62 11.15 0.90
C PRO A 81 -14.22 10.75 1.43
N ALA A 82 -13.38 10.17 0.59
CA ALA A 82 -12.05 9.75 0.99
C ALA A 82 -11.09 10.94 1.03
N ASP A 83 -10.27 10.99 2.07
CA ASP A 83 -9.16 11.95 2.21
C ASP A 83 -7.84 11.36 1.74
N VAL A 84 -7.62 10.08 2.05
CA VAL A 84 -6.41 9.34 1.72
C VAL A 84 -6.78 8.00 1.11
N ILE A 85 -6.03 7.58 0.10
CA ILE A 85 -6.07 6.22 -0.45
C ILE A 85 -4.73 5.54 -0.20
N TYR A 86 -4.76 4.27 0.24
CA TYR A 86 -3.60 3.41 0.50
C TYR A 86 -3.78 2.09 -0.23
N THR A 87 -2.87 1.73 -1.11
CA THR A 87 -2.94 0.57 -2.00
C THR A 87 -1.80 -0.41 -1.76
N GLU A 88 -2.00 -1.68 -2.10
CA GLU A 88 -0.92 -2.69 -2.07
C GLU A 88 0.10 -2.46 -3.19
N GLU A 89 -0.30 -1.84 -4.31
CA GLU A 89 0.50 -1.66 -5.51
C GLU A 89 0.41 -0.21 -6.02
N SER A 90 1.39 0.21 -6.85
CA SER A 90 1.46 1.57 -7.40
C SER A 90 0.55 1.84 -8.60
N PRO A 91 0.23 0.88 -9.52
CA PRO A 91 -0.55 1.16 -10.72
C PRO A 91 -1.91 1.84 -10.49
N PRO A 92 -2.72 1.47 -9.46
CA PRO A 92 -3.96 2.18 -9.17
C PRO A 92 -3.76 3.67 -8.89
N LEU A 93 -2.65 4.04 -8.19
CA LEU A 93 -2.35 5.44 -7.91
C LEU A 93 -1.75 6.17 -9.12
N ASN A 94 -1.00 5.48 -9.98
CA ASN A 94 -0.59 6.03 -11.27
C ASN A 94 -1.81 6.44 -12.10
N LYS A 95 -2.81 5.55 -12.20
CA LYS A 95 -4.08 5.82 -12.89
C LYS A 95 -4.80 7.05 -12.32
N LEU A 96 -4.94 7.14 -11.00
CA LEU A 96 -5.56 8.31 -10.34
C LEU A 96 -4.75 9.60 -10.56
N GLY A 97 -3.42 9.50 -10.55
CA GLY A 97 -2.51 10.61 -10.82
C GLY A 97 -2.62 11.14 -12.24
N GLU A 98 -2.68 10.25 -13.24
CA GLU A 98 -2.89 10.57 -14.67
C GLU A 98 -4.23 11.30 -14.89
N GLN A 99 -5.26 10.95 -14.12
CA GLN A 99 -6.57 11.58 -14.17
C GLN A 99 -6.66 12.88 -13.34
N GLY A 100 -5.56 13.28 -12.66
CA GLY A 100 -5.52 14.51 -11.87
C GLY A 100 -6.36 14.49 -10.58
N LEU A 101 -6.65 13.29 -10.04
CA LEU A 101 -7.48 13.09 -8.84
C LEU A 101 -6.67 13.11 -7.53
N LEU A 102 -5.33 13.11 -7.62
CA LEU A 102 -4.43 13.16 -6.47
C LEU A 102 -3.92 14.57 -6.22
N ALA A 103 -3.78 14.93 -4.94
CA ALA A 103 -3.12 16.16 -4.52
C ALA A 103 -1.59 16.03 -4.57
N GLN A 104 -0.89 17.16 -4.63
CA GLN A 104 0.56 17.18 -4.45
C GLN A 104 0.91 16.78 -3.02
N THR A 105 1.91 15.91 -2.88
CA THR A 105 2.46 15.54 -1.57
C THR A 105 3.39 16.64 -1.07
N ASP A 106 3.34 16.94 0.21
CA ASP A 106 4.22 17.93 0.83
C ASP A 106 5.70 17.60 0.62
N ALA A 107 6.49 18.61 0.27
CA ALA A 107 7.93 18.46 -0.02
C ALA A 107 8.70 17.82 1.16
N ALA A 108 8.31 18.12 2.40
CA ALA A 108 8.93 17.52 3.58
C ALA A 108 8.69 16.01 3.66
N THR A 109 7.49 15.53 3.27
CA THR A 109 7.16 14.11 3.20
C THR A 109 7.94 13.41 2.08
N LEU A 110 8.05 14.03 0.91
CA LEU A 110 8.86 13.50 -0.19
C LEU A 110 10.35 13.39 0.16
N ALA A 111 10.88 14.33 0.95
CA ALA A 111 12.30 14.41 1.28
C ALA A 111 12.82 13.22 2.10
N VAL A 112 11.98 12.57 2.90
CA VAL A 112 12.37 11.43 3.75
C VAL A 112 12.36 10.08 3.03
N LEU A 113 11.88 10.04 1.78
CA LEU A 113 11.76 8.82 0.97
C LEU A 113 12.78 8.80 -0.18
N PRO A 114 13.24 7.62 -0.64
CA PRO A 114 14.05 7.52 -1.84
C PRO A 114 13.23 7.91 -3.07
N LYS A 115 13.85 8.63 -4.00
CA LYS A 115 13.17 9.17 -5.19
C LYS A 115 12.58 8.10 -6.12
N ASP A 116 13.19 6.92 -6.15
CA ASP A 116 12.76 5.82 -7.02
C ASP A 116 11.43 5.18 -6.57
N TYR A 117 10.96 5.51 -5.37
CA TYR A 117 9.74 4.95 -4.77
C TYR A 117 8.64 5.99 -4.55
N VAL A 118 8.66 7.08 -5.31
CA VAL A 118 7.62 8.10 -5.31
C VAL A 118 7.19 8.41 -6.74
N ALA A 119 5.99 8.94 -6.93
CA ALA A 119 5.54 9.40 -8.24
C ALA A 119 6.50 10.48 -8.80
N GLY A 120 6.82 10.42 -10.08
CA GLY A 120 7.67 11.41 -10.74
C GLY A 120 7.12 12.84 -10.67
N ASN A 121 5.80 12.98 -10.58
CA ASN A 121 5.09 14.25 -10.38
C ASN A 121 4.78 14.58 -8.90
N GLY A 122 5.21 13.73 -7.96
CA GLY A 122 5.04 13.95 -6.53
C GLY A 122 3.62 13.78 -5.97
N THR A 123 2.72 13.11 -6.69
CA THR A 123 1.31 12.98 -6.27
C THR A 123 1.02 11.76 -5.39
N TRP A 124 1.88 10.76 -5.35
CA TRP A 124 1.81 9.62 -4.44
C TRP A 124 3.20 9.24 -3.94
N ILE A 125 3.24 8.51 -2.84
CA ILE A 125 4.46 8.00 -2.22
C ILE A 125 4.37 6.50 -2.00
N GLY A 126 5.50 5.79 -2.18
CA GLY A 126 5.67 4.44 -1.66
C GLY A 126 5.77 4.49 -0.14
N ILE A 127 5.07 3.58 0.51
CA ILE A 127 5.06 3.46 1.98
C ILE A 127 6.04 2.39 2.42
N THR A 128 5.90 1.17 1.92
CA THR A 128 6.81 0.04 2.18
C THR A 128 7.11 -0.68 0.89
N ALA A 129 8.28 -1.32 0.82
CA ALA A 129 8.67 -2.11 -0.33
C ALA A 129 8.59 -3.62 -0.06
N ARG A 130 8.42 -4.38 -1.13
CA ARG A 130 8.50 -5.84 -1.15
C ARG A 130 9.21 -6.27 -2.43
N VAL A 131 9.79 -7.46 -2.40
CA VAL A 131 10.49 -8.02 -3.55
C VAL A 131 9.79 -9.28 -4.03
N ARG A 132 9.70 -9.43 -5.36
CA ARG A 132 9.28 -10.67 -5.99
C ARG A 132 10.33 -11.74 -5.78
N VAL A 133 9.88 -12.94 -5.46
CA VAL A 133 10.73 -14.10 -5.16
C VAL A 133 10.08 -15.37 -5.69
N VAL A 134 10.86 -16.45 -5.71
CA VAL A 134 10.34 -17.81 -5.81
C VAL A 134 10.35 -18.42 -4.42
N ALA A 135 9.19 -18.84 -3.91
CA ALA A 135 9.19 -19.79 -2.81
C ALA A 135 9.27 -21.20 -3.40
N PHE A 136 10.13 -22.06 -2.85
CA PHE A 136 10.34 -23.42 -3.35
C PHE A 136 10.42 -24.45 -2.22
N ASN A 137 10.06 -25.70 -2.52
CA ASN A 137 10.19 -26.81 -1.58
C ASN A 137 11.46 -27.61 -1.89
N PRO A 138 12.49 -27.59 -1.04
CA PRO A 138 13.76 -28.27 -1.28
C PRO A 138 13.66 -29.80 -1.30
N LYS A 139 12.52 -30.38 -0.90
CA LYS A 139 12.23 -31.81 -1.05
C LYS A 139 11.81 -32.20 -2.47
N LEU A 140 11.39 -31.18 -3.30
CA LEU A 140 10.88 -31.39 -4.66
C LEU A 140 11.84 -30.87 -5.73
N ILE A 141 12.67 -29.88 -5.40
CA ILE A 141 13.63 -29.28 -6.31
C ILE A 141 14.82 -28.71 -5.55
N ASP A 142 16.04 -29.01 -6.02
CA ASP A 142 17.25 -28.42 -5.48
C ASP A 142 17.34 -26.91 -5.86
N GLU A 143 17.88 -26.09 -4.98
CA GLU A 143 18.04 -24.64 -5.24
C GLU A 143 18.90 -24.37 -6.48
N LYS A 144 19.94 -25.18 -6.74
CA LYS A 144 20.82 -25.07 -7.93
C LYS A 144 20.08 -25.31 -9.26
N ASP A 145 18.93 -25.99 -9.22
CA ASP A 145 18.12 -26.33 -10.39
C ASP A 145 16.99 -25.29 -10.64
N LEU A 146 16.89 -24.28 -9.74
CA LEU A 146 15.98 -23.14 -9.95
C LEU A 146 16.45 -22.28 -11.13
N PRO A 147 15.53 -21.64 -11.86
CA PRO A 147 15.88 -20.83 -13.00
C PRO A 147 16.65 -19.56 -12.57
N LYS A 148 17.56 -19.10 -13.41
CA LYS A 148 18.29 -17.84 -13.19
C LYS A 148 17.46 -16.61 -13.55
N SER A 149 16.47 -16.79 -14.43
CA SER A 149 15.52 -15.76 -14.82
C SER A 149 14.09 -16.24 -14.62
N VAL A 150 13.20 -15.33 -14.21
CA VAL A 150 11.77 -15.61 -14.13
C VAL A 150 11.16 -15.99 -15.48
N MET A 151 11.78 -15.53 -16.56
CA MET A 151 11.36 -15.84 -17.94
C MET A 151 11.41 -17.33 -18.25
N GLU A 152 12.33 -18.08 -17.62
CA GLU A 152 12.46 -19.52 -17.84
C GLU A 152 11.28 -20.35 -17.31
N PHE A 153 10.43 -19.80 -16.45
CA PHE A 153 9.24 -20.50 -15.95
C PHE A 153 8.17 -20.75 -17.03
N SER A 154 8.27 -20.12 -18.19
CA SER A 154 7.43 -20.40 -19.36
C SER A 154 7.87 -21.64 -20.15
N ASP A 155 9.02 -22.25 -19.84
CA ASP A 155 9.52 -23.43 -20.52
C ASP A 155 8.73 -24.70 -20.10
N PRO A 156 8.45 -25.64 -21.04
CA PRO A 156 7.76 -26.91 -20.75
C PRO A 156 8.38 -27.75 -19.63
N LYS A 157 9.70 -27.61 -19.35
CA LYS A 157 10.38 -28.29 -18.22
C LYS A 157 9.74 -27.98 -16.85
N TRP A 158 9.02 -26.87 -16.76
CA TRP A 158 8.31 -26.41 -15.55
C TRP A 158 6.86 -26.91 -15.45
N GLN A 159 6.40 -27.76 -16.37
CA GLN A 159 5.04 -28.27 -16.36
C GLN A 159 4.65 -28.86 -15.00
N GLY A 160 3.63 -28.27 -14.38
CA GLY A 160 3.12 -28.66 -13.07
C GLY A 160 4.03 -28.36 -11.87
N LYS A 161 5.17 -27.67 -12.08
CA LYS A 161 6.17 -27.36 -11.03
C LYS A 161 6.12 -25.91 -10.54
N VAL A 162 5.53 -24.99 -11.31
CA VAL A 162 5.40 -23.59 -10.93
C VAL A 162 3.96 -23.21 -10.66
N GLY A 163 3.73 -22.59 -9.51
CA GLY A 163 2.45 -21.99 -9.14
C GLY A 163 2.49 -20.45 -9.27
N PHE A 164 1.36 -19.85 -9.58
CA PHE A 164 1.22 -18.40 -9.66
C PHE A 164 -0.22 -17.96 -9.46
N VAL A 165 -0.44 -16.65 -9.27
CA VAL A 165 -1.75 -16.05 -9.03
C VAL A 165 -1.99 -14.91 -10.04
N PRO A 166 -2.62 -15.17 -11.19
CA PRO A 166 -2.79 -14.16 -12.24
C PRO A 166 -3.58 -12.94 -11.76
N THR A 167 -4.58 -13.11 -10.91
CA THR A 167 -5.40 -12.02 -10.36
C THR A 167 -4.72 -11.19 -9.27
N SER A 168 -3.47 -11.51 -8.91
CA SER A 168 -2.71 -10.75 -7.92
C SER A 168 -2.11 -9.48 -8.54
N GLY A 169 -2.32 -8.32 -7.92
CA GLY A 169 -1.70 -7.07 -8.36
C GLY A 169 -0.17 -7.17 -8.49
N ALA A 170 0.50 -7.91 -7.59
CA ALA A 170 1.94 -8.14 -7.68
C ALA A 170 2.37 -8.99 -8.90
N PHE A 171 1.52 -9.90 -9.37
CA PHE A 171 1.77 -10.64 -10.60
C PHE A 171 1.58 -9.72 -11.82
N GLN A 172 0.56 -8.89 -11.80
CA GLN A 172 0.29 -7.88 -12.84
C GLN A 172 1.43 -6.86 -12.93
N GLU A 173 1.93 -6.36 -11.79
CA GLU A 173 3.14 -5.51 -11.78
C GLU A 173 4.35 -6.22 -12.40
N GLN A 174 4.52 -7.51 -12.15
CA GLN A 174 5.60 -8.30 -12.76
C GLN A 174 5.43 -8.44 -14.27
N ALA A 175 4.20 -8.66 -14.76
CA ALA A 175 3.91 -8.70 -16.20
C ALA A 175 4.21 -7.35 -16.86
N VAL A 176 3.83 -6.22 -16.25
CA VAL A 176 4.21 -4.89 -16.71
C VAL A 176 5.73 -4.73 -16.77
N ALA A 177 6.44 -5.13 -15.72
CA ALA A 177 7.89 -5.02 -15.69
C ALA A 177 8.55 -5.86 -16.80
N ILE A 178 8.02 -7.04 -17.11
CA ILE A 178 8.47 -7.86 -18.24
C ILE A 178 8.23 -7.12 -19.56
N ILE A 179 7.07 -6.52 -19.78
CA ILE A 179 6.79 -5.70 -20.97
C ILE A 179 7.83 -4.57 -21.11
N LYS A 180 8.13 -3.87 -20.01
CA LYS A 180 9.08 -2.74 -20.02
C LYS A 180 10.53 -3.16 -20.29
N VAL A 181 10.94 -4.33 -19.81
CA VAL A 181 12.34 -4.80 -19.92
C VAL A 181 12.57 -5.63 -21.17
N HIS A 182 11.62 -6.50 -21.52
CA HIS A 182 11.78 -7.51 -22.57
C HIS A 182 10.85 -7.29 -23.79
N GLY A 183 9.88 -6.39 -23.67
CA GLY A 183 8.91 -6.12 -24.73
C GLY A 183 7.64 -6.97 -24.63
N MET A 184 6.62 -6.58 -25.43
CA MET A 184 5.28 -7.20 -25.42
C MET A 184 5.32 -8.67 -25.83
N ASP A 185 6.03 -9.00 -26.91
CA ASP A 185 6.11 -10.37 -27.44
C ASP A 185 6.68 -11.35 -26.41
N ALA A 186 7.74 -10.93 -25.69
CA ALA A 186 8.35 -11.76 -24.62
C ALA A 186 7.41 -11.94 -23.41
N ALA A 187 6.64 -10.91 -23.08
CA ALA A 187 5.62 -10.99 -22.02
C ALA A 187 4.48 -11.93 -22.42
N GLU A 188 4.02 -11.87 -23.66
CA GLU A 188 3.00 -12.77 -24.21
C GLU A 188 3.48 -14.23 -24.18
N GLU A 189 4.71 -14.49 -24.62
CA GLU A 189 5.31 -15.82 -24.57
C GLU A 189 5.40 -16.34 -23.13
N TRP A 190 5.85 -15.49 -22.20
CA TRP A 190 5.95 -15.84 -20.78
C TRP A 190 4.58 -16.18 -20.16
N LEU A 191 3.56 -15.34 -20.37
CA LEU A 191 2.21 -15.56 -19.86
C LEU A 191 1.57 -16.81 -20.49
N THR A 192 1.75 -17.01 -21.79
CA THR A 192 1.25 -18.19 -22.52
C THR A 192 1.88 -19.47 -21.99
N GLY A 193 3.20 -19.46 -21.75
CA GLY A 193 3.91 -20.59 -21.17
C GLY A 193 3.47 -20.88 -19.74
N LEU A 194 3.32 -19.87 -18.90
CA LEU A 194 2.77 -20.05 -17.54
C LEU A 194 1.35 -20.60 -17.56
N ARG A 195 0.49 -20.12 -18.46
CA ARG A 195 -0.86 -20.68 -18.64
C ARG A 195 -0.83 -22.14 -19.06
N ALA A 196 0.08 -22.51 -19.96
CA ALA A 196 0.17 -23.87 -20.49
C ALA A 196 0.77 -24.87 -19.47
N PHE A 197 1.75 -24.44 -18.71
CA PHE A 197 2.61 -25.33 -17.90
C PHE A 197 2.49 -25.11 -16.39
N GLY A 198 2.06 -23.94 -15.94
CA GLY A 198 1.93 -23.62 -14.52
C GLY A 198 0.60 -24.05 -13.90
N LYS A 199 0.51 -23.86 -12.60
CA LYS A 199 -0.73 -24.05 -11.80
C LYS A 199 -1.20 -22.70 -11.27
N THR A 200 -2.46 -22.34 -11.53
CA THR A 200 -3.08 -21.13 -10.98
C THR A 200 -3.67 -21.38 -9.60
N TYR A 201 -3.60 -20.37 -8.74
CA TYR A 201 -4.17 -20.37 -7.41
C TYR A 201 -5.05 -19.14 -7.19
N SER A 202 -5.98 -19.22 -6.24
CA SER A 202 -6.93 -18.16 -5.94
C SER A 202 -6.31 -16.95 -5.20
N ASN A 203 -5.20 -17.16 -4.47
CA ASN A 203 -4.42 -16.12 -3.80
C ASN A 203 -3.02 -16.60 -3.43
N ASN A 204 -2.13 -15.63 -3.12
CA ASN A 204 -0.73 -15.90 -2.85
C ASN A 204 -0.48 -16.79 -1.62
N MET A 205 -1.30 -16.66 -0.56
CA MET A 205 -1.14 -17.50 0.63
C MET A 205 -1.54 -18.95 0.36
N VAL A 206 -2.57 -19.19 -0.45
CA VAL A 206 -2.96 -20.54 -0.89
C VAL A 206 -1.86 -21.15 -1.75
N ALA A 207 -1.31 -20.40 -2.69
CA ALA A 207 -0.20 -20.84 -3.54
C ALA A 207 1.06 -21.19 -2.72
N LEU A 208 1.41 -20.36 -1.74
CA LEU A 208 2.53 -20.62 -0.86
C LEU A 208 2.32 -21.88 0.03
N LYS A 209 1.10 -22.05 0.56
CA LYS A 209 0.75 -23.26 1.34
C LYS A 209 0.81 -24.53 0.47
N ALA A 210 0.53 -24.42 -0.83
CA ALA A 210 0.69 -25.55 -1.77
C ALA A 210 2.17 -25.97 -1.92
N VAL A 211 3.10 -24.98 -1.98
CA VAL A 211 4.55 -25.28 -1.96
C VAL A 211 4.96 -25.92 -0.63
N GLU A 212 4.52 -25.35 0.48
CA GLU A 212 4.83 -25.85 1.81
C GLU A 212 4.36 -27.29 2.02
N ASN A 213 3.19 -27.62 1.49
CA ASN A 213 2.60 -28.97 1.56
C ASN A 213 3.16 -29.94 0.50
N GLY A 214 4.03 -29.48 -0.41
CA GLY A 214 4.61 -30.32 -1.47
C GLY A 214 3.68 -30.61 -2.66
N GLU A 215 2.64 -29.81 -2.87
CA GLU A 215 1.71 -29.96 -4.00
C GLU A 215 2.27 -29.39 -5.31
N VAL A 216 3.17 -28.40 -5.20
CA VAL A 216 3.90 -27.77 -6.29
C VAL A 216 5.32 -27.45 -5.84
N ALA A 217 6.29 -27.55 -6.75
CA ALA A 217 7.69 -27.36 -6.39
C ALA A 217 8.05 -25.90 -6.08
N THR A 218 7.46 -24.96 -6.83
CA THR A 218 7.77 -23.53 -6.74
C THR A 218 6.52 -22.67 -6.86
N VAL A 219 6.57 -21.43 -6.35
CA VAL A 219 5.53 -20.42 -6.57
C VAL A 219 6.14 -19.03 -6.70
N LEU A 220 5.58 -18.22 -7.62
CA LEU A 220 5.93 -16.81 -7.79
C LEU A 220 5.12 -15.94 -6.83
N VAL A 221 5.76 -15.38 -5.80
CA VAL A 221 5.10 -14.58 -4.75
C VAL A 221 5.95 -13.38 -4.33
N ASN A 222 5.40 -12.53 -3.49
CA ASN A 222 6.20 -11.56 -2.74
C ASN A 222 6.79 -12.19 -1.47
N ASN A 223 7.97 -11.75 -1.09
CA ASN A 223 8.71 -12.29 0.06
C ASN A 223 7.91 -12.29 1.37
N TYR A 224 7.13 -11.26 1.64
CA TYR A 224 6.42 -11.10 2.92
C TYR A 224 5.39 -12.21 3.22
N TYR A 225 4.84 -12.87 2.19
CA TYR A 225 3.92 -14.01 2.39
C TYR A 225 4.61 -15.17 3.09
N TRP A 226 5.87 -15.44 2.74
CA TRP A 226 6.64 -16.49 3.38
C TRP A 226 6.89 -16.20 4.86
N PHE A 227 7.27 -14.95 5.17
CA PHE A 227 7.46 -14.52 6.56
C PHE A 227 6.15 -14.52 7.36
N ALA A 228 5.02 -14.21 6.72
CA ALA A 228 3.70 -14.31 7.35
C ALA A 228 3.36 -15.77 7.69
N LEU A 229 3.60 -16.71 6.76
CA LEU A 229 3.39 -18.12 6.99
C LEU A 229 4.34 -18.68 8.06
N GLN A 230 5.60 -18.23 8.07
CA GLN A 230 6.58 -18.59 9.10
C GLN A 230 6.13 -18.14 10.50
N ARG A 231 5.56 -16.95 10.63
CA ARG A 231 4.99 -16.50 11.92
C ARG A 231 3.79 -17.35 12.37
N GLU A 232 2.98 -17.81 11.41
CA GLU A 232 1.80 -18.66 11.68
C GLU A 232 2.22 -20.08 12.11
N LYS A 233 3.17 -20.68 11.39
CA LYS A 233 3.53 -22.11 11.52
C LYS A 233 4.82 -22.40 12.29
N GLY A 234 5.68 -21.39 12.47
CA GLY A 234 7.04 -21.57 13.00
C GLY A 234 8.04 -21.96 11.89
N GLN A 235 8.66 -23.13 12.01
CA GLN A 235 9.60 -23.61 11.00
C GLN A 235 8.86 -24.07 9.74
N LEU A 236 9.35 -23.65 8.56
CA LEU A 236 8.82 -24.05 7.26
C LEU A 236 9.78 -25.01 6.54
N ASP A 237 9.21 -25.90 5.74
CA ASP A 237 9.96 -26.74 4.79
C ASP A 237 10.39 -25.93 3.56
N SER A 238 9.53 -24.98 3.11
CA SER A 238 9.80 -24.12 1.97
C SER A 238 10.88 -23.08 2.27
N LYS A 239 11.57 -22.61 1.23
CA LYS A 239 12.58 -21.56 1.25
C LYS A 239 12.29 -20.47 0.22
N LEU A 240 12.98 -19.34 0.36
CA LEU A 240 12.95 -18.26 -0.63
C LEU A 240 14.20 -18.28 -1.50
N HIS A 241 13.98 -18.15 -2.80
CA HIS A 241 15.01 -17.87 -3.79
C HIS A 241 14.82 -16.45 -4.31
N TYR A 242 15.90 -15.65 -4.23
CA TYR A 242 15.96 -14.26 -4.71
C TYR A 242 16.70 -14.25 -6.05
N PHE A 243 16.09 -13.63 -7.06
CA PHE A 243 16.75 -13.43 -8.34
C PHE A 243 17.90 -12.43 -8.18
N THR A 244 18.92 -12.56 -9.03
CA THR A 244 20.13 -11.74 -9.03
C THR A 244 20.39 -11.13 -10.40
N GLY A 245 21.42 -10.26 -10.51
CA GLY A 245 21.84 -9.68 -11.79
C GLY A 245 20.82 -8.74 -12.42
N GLY A 246 19.88 -8.19 -11.66
CA GLY A 246 18.86 -7.29 -12.19
C GLY A 246 17.76 -8.01 -12.97
N ASP A 247 17.56 -9.31 -12.76
CA ASP A 247 16.47 -10.06 -13.37
C ASP A 247 15.11 -9.51 -12.95
N VAL A 248 14.17 -9.44 -13.89
CA VAL A 248 12.83 -8.93 -13.66
C VAL A 248 12.02 -9.77 -12.66
N GLY A 249 12.45 -11.00 -12.39
CA GLY A 249 11.95 -11.85 -11.31
C GLY A 249 12.19 -11.31 -9.92
N GLY A 250 13.20 -10.45 -9.73
CA GLY A 250 13.51 -9.74 -8.49
C GLY A 250 12.88 -8.34 -8.40
N LEU A 251 11.78 -8.08 -9.09
CA LEU A 251 11.10 -6.78 -9.09
C LEU A 251 10.79 -6.32 -7.67
N ILE A 252 11.18 -5.08 -7.35
CA ILE A 252 10.76 -4.39 -6.13
C ILE A 252 9.48 -3.61 -6.44
N THR A 253 8.43 -3.90 -5.71
CA THR A 253 7.16 -3.19 -5.75
C THR A 253 6.90 -2.49 -4.43
N VAL A 254 5.95 -1.56 -4.40
CA VAL A 254 5.65 -0.78 -3.20
C VAL A 254 4.17 -0.76 -2.89
N SER A 255 3.84 -0.77 -1.60
CA SER A 255 2.54 -0.24 -1.18
C SER A 255 2.59 1.27 -1.29
N SER A 256 1.52 1.89 -1.73
CA SER A 256 1.53 3.31 -2.08
C SER A 256 0.36 4.05 -1.47
N ALA A 257 0.58 5.31 -1.07
CA ALA A 257 -0.48 6.15 -0.53
C ALA A 257 -0.47 7.55 -1.15
N ALA A 258 -1.65 8.16 -1.19
CA ALA A 258 -1.85 9.50 -1.72
C ALA A 258 -2.99 10.22 -1.01
N VAL A 259 -2.92 11.55 -0.98
CA VAL A 259 -4.03 12.41 -0.59
C VAL A 259 -4.90 12.67 -1.82
N LEU A 260 -6.23 12.54 -1.67
CA LEU A 260 -7.16 12.86 -2.75
C LEU A 260 -7.34 14.38 -2.89
N LYS A 261 -7.42 14.85 -4.14
CA LYS A 261 -7.65 16.26 -4.43
C LYS A 261 -9.00 16.75 -3.93
N SER A 262 -9.99 15.85 -3.83
CA SER A 262 -11.35 16.09 -3.30
C SER A 262 -11.41 16.18 -1.77
N SER A 263 -10.33 15.86 -1.05
CA SER A 263 -10.30 15.86 0.42
C SER A 263 -10.86 17.17 1.00
N LYS A 264 -11.71 17.03 2.02
CA LYS A 264 -12.24 18.17 2.78
C LYS A 264 -11.33 18.58 3.94
N HIS A 265 -10.34 17.75 4.24
CA HIS A 265 -9.35 17.92 5.31
C HIS A 265 -7.91 17.79 4.77
N PRO A 266 -7.53 18.57 3.72
CA PRO A 266 -6.26 18.35 3.02
C PRO A 266 -5.04 18.48 3.92
N LYS A 267 -5.07 19.33 4.93
CA LYS A 267 -3.98 19.53 5.88
C LYS A 267 -3.78 18.30 6.78
N GLU A 268 -4.86 17.78 7.34
CA GLU A 268 -4.84 16.61 8.20
C GLU A 268 -4.55 15.33 7.40
N ALA A 269 -5.01 15.26 6.15
CA ALA A 269 -4.67 14.18 5.22
C ALA A 269 -3.17 14.16 4.88
N GLN A 270 -2.54 15.32 4.62
CA GLN A 270 -1.09 15.44 4.46
C GLN A 270 -0.34 15.06 5.74
N GLN A 271 -0.87 15.43 6.92
CA GLN A 271 -0.30 15.02 8.21
C GLN A 271 -0.35 13.51 8.39
N PHE A 272 -1.43 12.86 7.99
CA PHE A 272 -1.54 11.40 8.02
C PHE A 272 -0.57 10.73 7.04
N LEU A 273 -0.47 11.24 5.80
CA LEU A 273 0.49 10.75 4.81
C LEU A 273 1.94 10.91 5.30
N ALA A 274 2.27 12.06 5.90
CA ALA A 274 3.58 12.31 6.52
C ALA A 274 3.87 11.35 7.68
N TYR A 275 2.86 11.03 8.49
CA TYR A 275 2.98 10.04 9.55
C TYR A 275 3.29 8.65 8.99
N MET A 276 2.57 8.21 7.95
CA MET A 276 2.84 6.91 7.29
C MET A 276 4.28 6.83 6.75
N ALA A 277 4.83 7.94 6.25
CA ALA A 277 6.20 8.04 5.75
C ALA A 277 7.25 8.22 6.86
N SER A 278 6.86 8.59 8.07
CA SER A 278 7.79 8.82 9.19
C SER A 278 8.39 7.51 9.74
N GLU A 279 9.51 7.60 10.44
CA GLU A 279 10.14 6.46 11.10
C GLU A 279 9.16 5.71 12.03
N GLU A 280 8.34 6.44 12.81
CA GLU A 280 7.34 5.85 13.70
C GLU A 280 6.25 5.11 12.93
N GLY A 281 5.66 5.72 11.91
CA GLY A 281 4.64 5.10 11.06
C GLY A 281 5.17 3.87 10.33
N GLN A 282 6.39 3.96 9.79
CA GLN A 282 7.07 2.84 9.13
C GLN A 282 7.29 1.66 10.09
N ARG A 283 7.68 1.91 11.35
CA ARG A 283 7.80 0.85 12.38
C ARG A 283 6.47 0.16 12.65
N VAL A 284 5.39 0.93 12.79
CA VAL A 284 4.04 0.37 12.99
C VAL A 284 3.66 -0.56 11.83
N ILE A 285 3.91 -0.14 10.59
CA ILE A 285 3.58 -0.90 9.40
C ILE A 285 4.44 -2.16 9.30
N THR A 286 5.76 -2.04 9.41
CA THR A 286 6.69 -3.16 9.25
C THR A 286 6.64 -4.17 10.39
N GLN A 287 6.18 -3.79 11.58
CA GLN A 287 5.86 -4.73 12.66
C GLN A 287 4.63 -5.58 12.34
N THR A 288 3.69 -5.05 11.56
CA THR A 288 2.47 -5.76 11.17
C THR A 288 2.73 -6.70 9.98
N THR A 289 3.59 -6.30 9.05
CA THR A 289 3.97 -7.09 7.86
C THR A 289 5.49 -7.18 7.72
N ALA A 290 5.99 -8.20 7.03
CA ALA A 290 7.42 -8.37 6.74
C ALA A 290 7.79 -7.66 5.43
N GLU A 291 7.53 -6.35 5.36
CA GLU A 291 7.90 -5.48 4.25
C GLU A 291 9.11 -4.61 4.64
N TYR A 292 9.78 -4.05 3.64
CA TYR A 292 10.91 -3.16 3.85
C TYR A 292 10.43 -1.73 4.12
N PRO A 293 10.94 -1.04 5.15
CA PRO A 293 10.67 0.37 5.33
C PRO A 293 11.32 1.19 4.20
N LEU A 294 10.63 2.25 3.77
CA LEU A 294 11.16 3.19 2.77
C LEU A 294 11.65 4.52 3.35
N HIS A 295 11.44 4.77 4.65
CA HIS A 295 12.06 5.93 5.29
C HIS A 295 13.57 5.80 5.25
N LYS A 296 14.26 6.82 4.73
CA LYS A 296 15.72 6.82 4.57
C LYS A 296 16.42 6.52 5.90
N GLY A 297 17.38 5.61 5.86
CA GLY A 297 18.17 5.20 7.02
C GLY A 297 17.52 4.15 7.92
N MET A 298 16.32 3.65 7.56
CA MET A 298 15.70 2.52 8.25
C MET A 298 16.07 1.20 7.57
N GLU A 299 16.24 0.18 8.40
CA GLU A 299 16.40 -1.21 7.99
C GLU A 299 15.26 -2.05 8.58
N SER A 300 14.96 -3.17 7.94
CA SER A 300 13.98 -4.13 8.47
C SER A 300 14.60 -4.96 9.60
N ASP A 301 13.90 -5.07 10.71
CA ASP A 301 14.24 -5.94 11.85
C ASP A 301 13.57 -7.32 11.78
N ARG A 302 12.96 -7.67 10.63
CA ARG A 302 12.14 -8.87 10.44
C ARG A 302 12.89 -10.08 9.88
N GLY A 303 14.23 -10.03 9.83
CA GLY A 303 15.07 -11.11 9.29
C GLY A 303 14.99 -11.22 7.77
N LEU A 304 14.60 -10.15 7.08
CA LEU A 304 14.63 -10.05 5.62
C LEU A 304 16.07 -10.02 5.11
N LYS A 305 16.30 -10.47 3.87
CA LYS A 305 17.54 -10.15 3.17
C LYS A 305 17.72 -8.63 3.17
N PRO A 306 18.92 -8.08 3.49
CA PRO A 306 19.13 -6.64 3.48
C PRO A 306 18.66 -5.98 2.18
N PHE A 307 17.97 -4.83 2.29
CA PHE A 307 17.42 -4.15 1.10
C PHE A 307 18.50 -3.76 0.10
N SER A 308 19.67 -3.36 0.58
CA SER A 308 20.86 -3.03 -0.22
C SER A 308 21.49 -4.22 -0.96
N GLU A 309 21.14 -5.45 -0.58
CA GLU A 309 21.61 -6.68 -1.24
C GLU A 309 20.61 -7.22 -2.27
N LEU A 310 19.48 -6.54 -2.47
CA LEU A 310 18.52 -6.89 -3.51
C LEU A 310 19.03 -6.38 -4.86
N GLU A 311 19.19 -7.29 -5.80
CA GLU A 311 19.63 -6.98 -7.15
C GLU A 311 18.43 -6.84 -8.09
N ALA A 312 17.59 -5.83 -7.82
CA ALA A 312 16.37 -5.58 -8.57
C ALA A 312 16.64 -5.07 -10.00
N PRO A 313 15.70 -5.27 -10.95
CA PRO A 313 15.74 -4.65 -12.25
C PRO A 313 15.65 -3.13 -12.15
N LYS A 314 16.13 -2.43 -13.19
CA LYS A 314 16.03 -0.95 -13.28
C LYS A 314 14.64 -0.52 -13.75
N VAL A 315 13.61 -0.94 -12.99
CA VAL A 315 12.22 -0.54 -13.20
C VAL A 315 11.70 -0.03 -11.86
N THR A 316 11.29 1.22 -11.84
CA THR A 316 10.69 1.83 -10.63
C THR A 316 9.18 1.61 -10.58
N PRO A 317 8.52 1.70 -9.41
CA PRO A 317 7.07 1.64 -9.31
C PRO A 317 6.34 2.69 -10.17
N ALA A 318 6.96 3.84 -10.41
CA ALA A 318 6.41 4.86 -11.32
C ALA A 318 6.45 4.43 -12.79
N ASP A 319 7.47 3.63 -13.19
CA ASP A 319 7.60 3.12 -14.56
C ASP A 319 6.55 2.06 -14.90
N LEU A 320 5.91 1.44 -13.89
CA LEU A 320 4.87 0.43 -14.08
C LEU A 320 3.58 1.02 -14.69
N GLY A 321 3.41 2.36 -14.69
CA GLY A 321 2.21 2.99 -15.25
C GLY A 321 0.94 2.52 -14.55
N ASN A 322 -0.16 2.48 -15.30
CA ASN A 322 -1.49 2.06 -14.80
C ASN A 322 -1.79 0.55 -14.96
N ALA A 323 -0.83 -0.22 -15.48
CA ALA A 323 -0.91 -1.67 -15.73
C ALA A 323 -1.96 -2.12 -16.76
N GLU A 324 -2.61 -1.23 -17.52
CA GLU A 324 -3.64 -1.60 -18.49
C GLU A 324 -3.10 -2.55 -19.57
N GLU A 325 -1.89 -2.29 -20.11
CA GLU A 325 -1.27 -3.15 -21.12
C GLU A 325 -1.11 -4.60 -20.65
N ALA A 326 -0.69 -4.81 -19.39
CA ALA A 326 -0.54 -6.15 -18.84
C ALA A 326 -1.88 -6.84 -18.59
N LEU A 327 -2.89 -6.09 -18.12
CA LEU A 327 -4.24 -6.61 -17.90
C LEU A 327 -4.90 -7.03 -19.22
N ASP A 328 -4.69 -6.26 -20.29
CA ASP A 328 -5.19 -6.59 -21.62
C ASP A 328 -4.49 -7.86 -22.12
N LEU A 329 -3.18 -7.93 -22.01
CA LEU A 329 -2.41 -9.11 -22.42
C LEU A 329 -2.79 -10.37 -21.62
N GLU A 330 -3.00 -10.28 -20.30
CA GLU A 330 -3.48 -11.40 -19.49
C GLU A 330 -4.85 -11.91 -19.95
N ARG A 331 -5.78 -11.02 -20.37
CA ARG A 331 -7.08 -11.41 -20.94
C ARG A 331 -6.91 -12.07 -22.31
N ASP A 332 -6.06 -11.53 -23.16
CA ASP A 332 -5.82 -12.05 -24.52
C ASP A 332 -5.24 -13.47 -24.48
N VAL A 333 -4.34 -13.74 -23.53
CA VAL A 333 -3.81 -15.10 -23.31
C VAL A 333 -4.75 -15.97 -22.46
N GLY A 334 -5.87 -15.46 -21.95
CA GLY A 334 -6.88 -16.21 -21.20
C GLY A 334 -6.49 -16.60 -19.78
N LEU A 335 -5.81 -15.69 -19.06
CA LEU A 335 -5.45 -15.85 -17.64
C LEU A 335 -6.43 -15.13 -16.69
N ASN A 336 -7.23 -14.16 -17.19
CA ASN A 336 -8.23 -13.40 -16.45
C ASN A 336 -9.62 -13.49 -17.13
#